data_a987cb365a7caf6657a8ec5bbe4c88e8
#
_entry.id   a987cb365a7caf6657a8ec5bbe4c88e8
#
_cell.length_a   1.000
_cell.length_b   1.000
_cell.length_c   1.000
_cell.angle_alpha   90.00
_cell.angle_beta   90.00
_cell.angle_gamma   90.00
#
_symmetry.space_group_name_H-M   'P 1'
#
loop_
_entity.id
_entity.type
_entity.pdbx_description
1 polymer ?
#
loop_
_entity_poly.entity_id
_entity_poly.type
_entity_poly.pdbx_seq_one_letter_code
_entity_poly.pdbx_strand_id
1 'polypeptide(L)'
;MIPTSTGAAKAMSLVLPSLNGKLDGTAIRVPTPNVSLIDFTVVTTKEVNVHDINDAMISASNTKELKGILGTNNKPLVSKDFNHNSHSSIFDVTQTQVIKNKFSRVLSWYDNEWCFSNRMCETAIQIAGLI
;
A
#
# COMPACT_ATOMS: atom_id res chain seq x y z
N MET A 1 -18.50 -12.75 0.96
CA MET A 1 -17.36 -12.16 1.69
C MET A 1 -16.97 -13.09 2.82
N ILE A 2 -15.67 -13.38 2.98
CA ILE A 2 -15.18 -14.34 3.97
C ILE A 2 -14.07 -13.69 4.79
N PRO A 3 -14.24 -13.43 6.10
CA PRO A 3 -13.15 -12.98 6.97
C PRO A 3 -12.16 -14.13 7.18
N THR A 4 -10.87 -13.83 7.08
CA THR A 4 -9.77 -14.79 7.28
C THR A 4 -8.59 -14.13 7.98
N SER A 5 -7.75 -14.93 8.63
CA SER A 5 -6.45 -14.45 9.09
C SER A 5 -5.54 -14.10 7.90
N THR A 6 -4.56 -13.25 8.16
CA THR A 6 -3.48 -12.94 7.21
C THR A 6 -2.13 -12.92 7.91
N GLY A 7 -1.10 -13.41 7.24
CA GLY A 7 0.28 -13.31 7.72
C GLY A 7 0.94 -11.96 7.46
N ALA A 8 0.27 -11.05 6.70
CA ALA A 8 0.88 -9.80 6.26
C ALA A 8 1.35 -8.91 7.41
N ALA A 9 0.52 -8.72 8.45
CA ALA A 9 0.89 -7.91 9.60
C ALA A 9 2.11 -8.46 10.36
N LYS A 10 2.22 -9.80 10.47
CA LYS A 10 3.38 -10.46 11.08
C LYS A 10 4.64 -10.31 10.22
N ALA A 11 4.50 -10.43 8.90
CA ALA A 11 5.63 -10.26 7.98
C ALA A 11 6.21 -8.84 8.01
N MET A 12 5.37 -7.82 8.24
CA MET A 12 5.83 -6.43 8.37
C MET A 12 6.83 -6.23 9.50
N SER A 13 6.67 -6.91 10.63
CA SER A 13 7.60 -6.79 11.76
C SER A 13 9.01 -7.34 11.47
N LEU A 14 9.13 -8.27 10.51
CA LEU A 14 10.42 -8.80 10.07
C LEU A 14 11.19 -7.78 9.23
N VAL A 15 10.49 -6.99 8.42
CA VAL A 15 11.08 -5.97 7.54
C VAL A 15 11.25 -4.64 8.26
N LEU A 16 10.32 -4.29 9.14
CA LEU A 16 10.31 -3.06 9.94
C LEU A 16 10.23 -3.39 11.44
N PRO A 17 11.35 -3.77 12.10
CA PRO A 17 11.36 -4.19 13.50
C PRO A 17 10.78 -3.16 14.49
N SER A 18 10.84 -1.87 14.15
CA SER A 18 10.25 -0.77 14.95
C SER A 18 8.72 -0.83 15.07
N LEU A 19 8.07 -1.60 14.19
CA LEU A 19 6.61 -1.81 14.18
C LEU A 19 6.19 -3.11 14.86
N ASN A 20 7.13 -3.86 15.43
CA ASN A 20 6.81 -5.10 16.13
C ASN A 20 5.83 -4.84 17.29
N GLY A 21 4.73 -5.60 17.32
CA GLY A 21 3.65 -5.44 18.30
C GLY A 21 2.76 -4.21 18.14
N LYS A 22 2.97 -3.40 17.08
CA LYS A 22 2.19 -2.19 16.79
C LYS A 22 1.22 -2.36 15.62
N LEU A 23 1.34 -3.44 14.86
CA LEU A 23 0.50 -3.75 13.72
C LEU A 23 -0.22 -5.08 13.92
N ASP A 24 -1.48 -5.07 13.55
CA ASP A 24 -2.28 -6.28 13.41
C ASP A 24 -3.21 -6.13 12.20
N GLY A 25 -3.79 -7.23 11.75
CA GLY A 25 -4.67 -7.18 10.59
C GLY A 25 -5.37 -8.49 10.29
N THR A 26 -6.43 -8.37 9.53
CA THR A 26 -7.23 -9.46 9.00
C THR A 26 -7.44 -9.29 7.51
N ALA A 27 -7.91 -10.33 6.83
CA ALA A 27 -8.28 -10.23 5.43
C ALA A 27 -9.78 -10.54 5.25
N ILE A 28 -10.39 -9.87 4.30
CA ILE A 28 -11.75 -10.18 3.85
C ILE A 28 -11.66 -10.62 2.40
N ARG A 29 -11.99 -11.91 2.15
CA ARG A 29 -12.04 -12.44 0.79
C ARG A 29 -13.34 -12.01 0.13
N VAL A 30 -13.24 -11.48 -1.08
CA VAL A 30 -14.36 -10.99 -1.89
C VAL A 30 -14.35 -11.66 -3.25
N PRO A 31 -15.49 -11.78 -3.94
CA PRO A 31 -15.59 -12.41 -5.26
C PRO A 31 -15.09 -11.47 -6.38
N THR A 32 -13.85 -11.04 -6.27
CA THR A 32 -13.15 -10.21 -7.26
C THR A 32 -12.02 -11.02 -7.84
N PRO A 33 -11.89 -11.14 -9.19
CA PRO A 33 -10.92 -12.02 -9.82
C PRO A 33 -9.48 -11.68 -9.50
N ASN A 34 -9.15 -10.40 -9.46
CA ASN A 34 -7.80 -9.89 -9.24
C ASN A 34 -7.83 -8.48 -8.63
N VAL A 35 -6.69 -8.01 -8.17
CA VAL A 35 -6.45 -6.75 -7.46
C VAL A 35 -6.99 -6.78 -6.03
N SER A 36 -6.14 -6.39 -5.12
CA SER A 36 -6.43 -6.30 -3.69
C SER A 36 -6.42 -4.85 -3.22
N LEU A 37 -7.09 -4.61 -2.11
CA LEU A 37 -7.15 -3.31 -1.46
C LEU A 37 -6.68 -3.45 -0.01
N ILE A 38 -5.74 -2.62 0.38
CA ILE A 38 -5.40 -2.41 1.79
C ILE A 38 -6.25 -1.26 2.32
N ASP A 39 -6.94 -1.53 3.42
CA ASP A 39 -7.61 -0.52 4.26
C ASP A 39 -6.76 -0.39 5.52
N PHE A 40 -6.01 0.70 5.61
CA PHE A 40 -5.07 0.92 6.69
C PHE A 40 -5.51 2.06 7.58
N THR A 41 -5.67 1.78 8.87
CA THR A 41 -5.98 2.77 9.90
C THR A 41 -4.82 2.94 10.85
N VAL A 42 -4.55 4.17 11.24
CA VAL A 42 -3.41 4.51 12.11
C VAL A 42 -3.74 5.71 13.00
N VAL A 43 -3.21 5.67 14.23
CA VAL A 43 -3.18 6.84 15.11
C VAL A 43 -1.79 7.46 15.02
N THR A 44 -1.72 8.70 14.52
CA THR A 44 -0.45 9.42 14.37
C THR A 44 -0.04 10.10 15.67
N THR A 45 1.27 10.19 15.90
CA THR A 45 1.84 10.91 17.05
C THR A 45 1.62 12.42 16.92
N LYS A 46 1.82 12.95 15.70
CA LYS A 46 1.60 14.36 15.38
C LYS A 46 0.18 14.54 14.84
N GLU A 47 -0.35 15.74 14.99
CA GLU A 47 -1.58 16.12 14.30
C GLU A 47 -1.33 16.22 12.79
N VAL A 48 -2.29 15.70 12.04
CA VAL A 48 -2.27 15.67 10.58
C VAL A 48 -3.68 15.94 10.04
N ASN A 49 -3.75 16.48 8.85
CA ASN A 49 -4.98 16.59 8.08
C ASN A 49 -4.90 15.77 6.79
N VAL A 50 -5.97 15.74 6.00
CA VAL A 50 -6.03 15.00 4.74
C VAL A 50 -4.96 15.45 3.75
N HIS A 51 -4.72 16.76 3.64
CA HIS A 51 -3.72 17.31 2.72
C HIS A 51 -2.31 16.89 3.12
N ASP A 52 -1.98 16.94 4.41
CA ASP A 52 -0.65 16.53 4.91
C ASP A 52 -0.31 15.10 4.52
N ILE A 53 -1.29 14.18 4.64
CA ILE A 53 -1.11 12.77 4.28
C ILE A 53 -0.98 12.62 2.76
N ASN A 54 -1.88 13.22 2.00
CA ASN A 54 -1.89 13.12 0.56
C ASN A 54 -0.60 13.68 -0.06
N ASP A 55 -0.17 14.84 0.38
CA ASP A 55 1.06 15.50 -0.11
C ASP A 55 2.31 14.68 0.24
N ALA A 56 2.34 14.11 1.45
CA ALA A 56 3.44 13.22 1.85
C ALA A 56 3.53 11.99 0.95
N MET A 57 2.39 11.34 0.65
CA MET A 57 2.35 10.15 -0.20
C MET A 57 2.68 10.47 -1.66
N ILE A 58 2.14 11.57 -2.20
CA ILE A 58 2.45 12.04 -3.55
C ILE A 58 3.95 12.39 -3.65
N SER A 59 4.49 13.10 -2.67
CA SER A 59 5.93 13.43 -2.63
C SER A 59 6.78 12.17 -2.57
N ALA A 60 6.42 11.21 -1.71
CA ALA A 60 7.13 9.95 -1.58
C ALA A 60 7.14 9.14 -2.89
N SER A 61 6.01 9.10 -3.62
CA SER A 61 5.92 8.37 -4.90
C SER A 61 6.86 8.91 -5.99
N ASN A 62 7.31 10.14 -5.85
CA ASN A 62 8.24 10.81 -6.79
C ASN A 62 9.71 10.70 -6.36
N THR A 63 10.02 10.13 -5.20
CA THR A 63 11.41 9.91 -4.78
C THR A 63 12.09 8.84 -5.63
N LYS A 64 13.41 8.86 -5.68
CA LYS A 64 14.20 7.88 -6.44
C LYS A 64 13.93 6.45 -5.95
N GLU A 65 13.76 6.29 -4.65
CA GLU A 65 13.61 5.01 -3.96
C GLU A 65 12.23 4.36 -4.22
N LEU A 66 11.17 5.17 -4.39
CA LEU A 66 9.80 4.68 -4.51
C LEU A 66 9.19 4.85 -5.90
N LYS A 67 9.90 5.51 -6.82
CA LYS A 67 9.46 5.66 -8.21
C LYS A 67 9.27 4.29 -8.87
N GLY A 68 8.06 4.02 -9.40
CA GLY A 68 7.68 2.74 -9.98
C GLY A 68 7.30 1.67 -8.95
N ILE A 69 7.47 1.94 -7.65
CA ILE A 69 7.08 1.05 -6.55
C ILE A 69 5.79 1.56 -5.89
N LEU A 70 5.76 2.85 -5.54
CA LEU A 70 4.59 3.53 -5.02
C LEU A 70 3.96 4.40 -6.12
N GLY A 71 2.72 4.12 -6.46
CA GLY A 71 1.88 4.96 -7.32
C GLY A 71 0.85 5.74 -6.53
N THR A 72 0.19 6.69 -7.17
CA THR A 72 -0.95 7.42 -6.60
C THR A 72 -2.11 7.45 -7.59
N ASN A 73 -3.33 7.39 -7.07
CA ASN A 73 -4.57 7.51 -7.83
C ASN A 73 -5.41 8.68 -7.31
N ASN A 74 -5.86 9.55 -8.20
CA ASN A 74 -6.75 10.68 -7.90
C ASN A 74 -8.09 10.61 -8.63
N LYS A 75 -8.45 9.43 -9.18
CA LYS A 75 -9.69 9.20 -9.91
C LYS A 75 -10.57 8.18 -9.17
N PRO A 76 -11.89 8.21 -9.35
CA PRO A 76 -12.80 7.22 -8.78
C PRO A 76 -12.71 5.89 -9.58
N LEU A 77 -11.65 5.12 -9.32
CA LEU A 77 -11.37 3.85 -9.96
C LEU A 77 -11.78 2.66 -9.09
N VAL A 78 -11.88 1.48 -9.72
CA VAL A 78 -12.21 0.21 -9.08
C VAL A 78 -11.13 -0.83 -9.35
N SER A 79 -11.18 -1.98 -8.66
CA SER A 79 -10.15 -3.03 -8.75
C SER A 79 -9.74 -3.39 -10.17
N LYS A 80 -10.67 -3.49 -11.10
CA LYS A 80 -10.41 -3.83 -12.51
C LYS A 80 -9.45 -2.88 -13.19
N ASP A 81 -9.49 -1.60 -12.84
CA ASP A 81 -8.67 -0.54 -13.46
C ASP A 81 -7.19 -0.66 -13.08
N PHE A 82 -6.89 -1.34 -11.99
CA PHE A 82 -5.53 -1.57 -11.50
C PHE A 82 -4.93 -2.90 -11.95
N ASN A 83 -5.69 -3.70 -12.71
CA ASN A 83 -5.21 -4.98 -13.22
C ASN A 83 -3.96 -4.79 -14.09
N HIS A 84 -2.92 -5.58 -13.84
CA HIS A 84 -1.59 -5.49 -14.46
C HIS A 84 -0.86 -4.16 -14.23
N ASN A 85 -1.21 -3.43 -13.18
CA ASN A 85 -0.40 -2.31 -12.74
C ASN A 85 0.82 -2.83 -11.96
N SER A 86 2.02 -2.41 -12.37
CA SER A 86 3.29 -2.91 -11.82
C SER A 86 3.70 -2.30 -10.47
N HIS A 87 3.03 -1.24 -10.01
CA HIS A 87 3.32 -0.66 -8.70
C HIS A 87 2.97 -1.63 -7.58
N SER A 88 3.83 -1.73 -6.57
CA SER A 88 3.60 -2.57 -5.39
C SER A 88 2.50 -2.01 -4.48
N SER A 89 2.25 -0.72 -4.55
CA SER A 89 1.20 -0.03 -3.81
C SER A 89 0.75 1.20 -4.59
N ILE A 90 -0.55 1.41 -4.73
CA ILE A 90 -1.14 2.57 -5.41
C ILE A 90 -2.05 3.27 -4.40
N PHE A 91 -1.52 4.31 -3.79
CA PHE A 91 -2.23 5.11 -2.79
C PHE A 91 -3.43 5.82 -3.40
N ASP A 92 -4.60 5.66 -2.80
CA ASP A 92 -5.83 6.30 -3.26
C ASP A 92 -6.05 7.64 -2.55
N VAL A 93 -5.64 8.71 -3.23
CA VAL A 93 -5.75 10.10 -2.74
C VAL A 93 -7.19 10.50 -2.43
N THR A 94 -8.16 9.89 -3.13
CA THR A 94 -9.59 10.23 -2.99
C THR A 94 -10.23 9.65 -1.74
N GLN A 95 -9.57 8.67 -1.08
CA GLN A 95 -10.14 7.90 0.03
C GLN A 95 -9.49 8.18 1.38
N THR A 96 -8.59 9.16 1.46
CA THR A 96 -7.96 9.55 2.72
C THR A 96 -8.97 10.20 3.66
N GLN A 97 -9.02 9.73 4.89
CA GLN A 97 -9.88 10.26 5.95
C GLN A 97 -9.07 10.53 7.20
N VAL A 98 -9.38 11.63 7.90
CA VAL A 98 -8.75 11.99 9.17
C VAL A 98 -9.81 12.41 10.17
N ILE A 99 -9.78 11.83 11.36
CA ILE A 99 -10.69 12.14 12.47
C ILE A 99 -9.86 12.68 13.64
N LYS A 100 -10.30 13.82 14.19
CA LYS A 100 -9.65 14.50 15.32
C LYS A 100 -8.14 14.74 15.12
N ASN A 101 -7.74 15.00 13.88
CA ASN A 101 -6.38 15.29 13.45
C ASN A 101 -5.33 14.22 13.80
N LYS A 102 -5.75 13.00 14.19
CA LYS A 102 -4.83 11.93 14.61
C LYS A 102 -5.21 10.55 14.13
N PHE A 103 -6.49 10.23 14.08
CA PHE A 103 -6.93 8.94 13.55
C PHE A 103 -7.10 9.05 12.04
N SER A 104 -6.26 8.38 11.31
CA SER A 104 -6.22 8.44 9.85
C SER A 104 -6.56 7.08 9.24
N ARG A 105 -7.27 7.10 8.12
CA ARG A 105 -7.56 5.94 7.30
C ARG A 105 -7.14 6.23 5.87
N VAL A 106 -6.41 5.31 5.28
CA VAL A 106 -5.95 5.39 3.90
C VAL A 106 -6.22 4.08 3.17
N LEU A 107 -6.45 4.17 1.87
CA LEU A 107 -6.61 3.01 1.01
C LEU A 107 -5.46 2.90 0.02
N SER A 108 -5.05 1.67 -0.28
CA SER A 108 -4.05 1.42 -1.30
C SER A 108 -4.37 0.17 -2.10
N TRP A 109 -4.31 0.30 -3.42
CA TRP A 109 -4.57 -0.78 -4.38
C TRP A 109 -3.29 -1.49 -4.79
N TYR A 110 -3.38 -2.76 -5.14
CA TYR A 110 -2.26 -3.50 -5.73
C TYR A 110 -2.75 -4.75 -6.47
N ASP A 111 -2.11 -5.04 -7.60
CA ASP A 111 -2.23 -6.35 -8.25
C ASP A 111 -1.17 -7.27 -7.63
N ASN A 112 -1.61 -8.17 -6.74
CA ASN A 112 -0.71 -8.97 -5.90
C ASN A 112 0.24 -9.85 -6.70
N GLU A 113 -0.18 -10.40 -7.82
CA GLU A 113 0.63 -11.31 -8.62
C GLU A 113 1.53 -10.55 -9.61
N TRP A 114 0.97 -9.54 -10.26
CA TRP A 114 1.70 -8.76 -11.25
C TRP A 114 2.81 -7.91 -10.63
N CYS A 115 2.52 -7.17 -9.57
CA CYS A 115 3.54 -6.36 -8.92
C CYS A 115 4.64 -7.21 -8.30
N PHE A 116 4.29 -8.35 -7.68
CA PHE A 116 5.27 -9.28 -7.12
C PHE A 116 6.20 -9.83 -8.20
N SER A 117 5.66 -10.25 -9.34
CA SER A 117 6.46 -10.76 -10.47
C SER A 117 7.43 -9.70 -11.00
N ASN A 118 7.00 -8.45 -11.09
CA ASN A 118 7.88 -7.33 -11.47
C ASN A 118 9.01 -7.14 -10.45
N ARG A 119 8.69 -7.14 -9.15
CA ARG A 119 9.72 -7.01 -8.07
C ARG A 119 10.71 -8.17 -8.09
N MET A 120 10.27 -9.39 -8.38
CA MET A 120 11.17 -10.53 -8.54
C MET A 120 12.17 -10.33 -9.69
N CYS A 121 11.71 -9.89 -10.85
CA CYS A 121 12.58 -9.60 -11.99
C CYS A 121 13.58 -8.49 -11.67
N GLU A 122 13.14 -7.39 -11.08
CA GLU A 122 14.01 -6.28 -10.68
C GLU A 122 15.07 -6.72 -9.65
N THR A 123 14.68 -7.51 -8.66
CA THR A 123 15.61 -8.05 -7.65
C THR A 123 16.64 -8.97 -8.32
N ALA A 124 16.23 -9.83 -9.24
CA ALA A 124 17.13 -10.70 -9.97
C ALA A 124 18.16 -9.90 -10.80
N ILE A 125 17.72 -8.84 -11.49
CA ILE A 125 18.57 -7.93 -12.25
C ILE A 125 19.58 -7.24 -11.32
N GLN A 126 19.12 -6.75 -10.18
CA GLN A 126 19.97 -6.08 -9.19
C GLN A 126 21.03 -7.02 -8.62
N ILE A 127 20.66 -8.26 -8.28
CA ILE A 127 21.62 -9.28 -7.81
C ILE A 127 22.63 -9.63 -8.90
N ALA A 128 22.22 -9.68 -10.15
CA ALA A 128 23.10 -9.94 -11.28
C ALA A 128 24.06 -8.77 -11.59
N GLY A 129 23.93 -7.62 -10.90
CA GLY A 129 24.78 -6.44 -11.12
C GLY A 129 24.54 -5.75 -12.48
N LEU A 130 23.33 -5.89 -13.01
CA LEU A 130 22.91 -5.32 -14.30
C LEU A 130 22.22 -3.95 -14.17
N ILE A 131 22.17 -3.39 -12.95
CA ILE A 131 21.69 -2.03 -12.62
C ILE A 131 22.75 -1.29 -11.84
#